data_535b94e3aa2643b8a72caeeabdd4e3e6
#
_entry.id   535b94e3aa2643b8a72caeeabdd4e3e6
#
_cell.length_a   1.000
_cell.length_b   1.000
_cell.length_c   1.000
_cell.angle_alpha   90.00
_cell.angle_beta   90.00
_cell.angle_gamma   90.00
#
_symmetry.space_group_name_H-M   'P 1'
#
loop_
_entity.id
_entity.type
_entity.pdbx_description
1 polymer ?
#
loop_
_entity_poly.entity_id
_entity_poly.type
_entity_poly.pdbx_seq_one_letter_code
_entity_poly.pdbx_strand_id
1 'polypeptide(L)'
;MYKFDLKSGYHHIDIHEHHQHFLGFSWQFGNKTRYFTFSVLLFGLCSSGHIFTKVVRVLVKYWRSLGFPIVIYLDDGLGTAENYELCEKMSVQVRGDLIKSGFVANNENKRLETSSVN
;
A
#
# COMPACT_ATOMS: atom_id res chain seq x y z
N MET A 1 -19.13 4.03 -3.28
CA MET A 1 -17.68 4.00 -3.64
C MET A 1 -16.87 4.22 -2.38
N TYR A 2 -15.79 3.49 -2.21
CA TYR A 2 -14.85 3.67 -1.10
C TYR A 2 -13.43 3.77 -1.62
N LYS A 3 -12.59 4.52 -0.89
CA LYS A 3 -11.18 4.69 -1.17
C LYS A 3 -10.34 4.20 -0.01
N PHE A 4 -9.15 3.76 -0.29
CA PHE A 4 -8.13 3.49 0.72
C PHE A 4 -6.76 3.86 0.19
N ASP A 5 -5.89 4.26 1.10
CA ASP A 5 -4.52 4.66 0.84
C ASP A 5 -3.60 3.94 1.82
N LEU A 6 -2.51 3.38 1.33
CA LEU A 6 -1.53 2.68 2.13
C LEU A 6 -0.45 3.64 2.61
N LYS A 7 -0.41 3.88 3.91
CA LYS A 7 0.62 4.71 4.51
C LYS A 7 2.00 4.08 4.31
N SER A 8 2.87 4.79 3.58
CA SER A 8 4.25 4.35 3.33
C SER A 8 4.32 2.92 2.75
N GLY A 9 3.46 2.62 1.77
CA GLY A 9 3.26 1.26 1.26
C GLY A 9 4.54 0.51 0.90
N TYR A 10 5.50 1.15 0.24
CA TYR A 10 6.79 0.54 -0.11
C TYR A 10 7.60 0.12 1.12
N HIS A 11 7.56 0.89 2.19
CA HIS A 11 8.31 0.62 3.42
C HIS A 11 7.77 -0.58 4.23
N HIS A 12 6.65 -1.19 3.84
CA HIS A 12 6.17 -2.44 4.40
C HIS A 12 6.80 -3.68 3.77
N ILE A 13 7.61 -3.53 2.72
CA ILE A 13 8.27 -4.61 2.01
C ILE A 13 9.74 -4.62 2.40
N ASP A 14 10.16 -5.68 3.08
CA ASP A 14 11.54 -5.85 3.50
C ASP A 14 12.43 -6.24 2.31
N ILE A 15 13.66 -5.74 2.34
CA ILE A 15 14.72 -6.14 1.40
C ILE A 15 15.54 -7.24 2.05
N HIS A 16 15.75 -8.32 1.31
CA HIS A 16 16.63 -9.40 1.74
C HIS A 16 18.01 -8.87 2.14
N GLU A 17 18.54 -9.31 3.27
CA GLU A 17 19.77 -8.76 3.85
C GLU A 17 20.97 -8.77 2.89
N HIS A 18 21.09 -9.80 2.04
CA HIS A 18 22.15 -9.90 1.04
C HIS A 18 22.05 -8.84 -0.08
N HIS A 19 20.91 -8.18 -0.22
CA HIS A 19 20.68 -7.14 -1.23
C HIS A 19 20.71 -5.72 -0.65
N GLN A 20 20.69 -5.56 0.65
CA GLN A 20 20.64 -4.25 1.31
C GLN A 20 21.86 -3.39 0.99
N HIS A 21 23.03 -3.98 0.78
CA HIS A 21 24.27 -3.27 0.46
C HIS A 21 24.21 -2.52 -0.88
N PHE A 22 23.32 -2.88 -1.80
CA PHE A 22 23.07 -2.14 -3.04
C PHE A 22 22.28 -0.84 -2.81
N LEU A 23 21.65 -0.68 -1.65
CA LEU A 23 20.77 0.43 -1.29
C LEU A 23 21.44 1.33 -0.24
N GLY A 24 22.71 1.57 -0.42
CA GLY A 24 23.50 2.40 0.47
C GLY A 24 23.34 3.89 0.21
N PHE A 25 23.40 4.66 1.26
CA PHE A 25 23.52 6.12 1.21
C PHE A 25 24.41 6.64 2.33
N SER A 26 24.89 7.86 2.18
CA SER A 26 25.68 8.53 3.20
C SER A 26 24.97 9.79 3.69
N TRP A 27 25.19 10.12 4.94
CA TRP A 27 24.72 11.36 5.54
C TRP A 27 25.82 12.02 6.35
N GLN A 28 25.93 13.32 6.24
CA GLN A 28 26.94 14.09 6.95
C GLN A 28 26.35 14.68 8.24
N PHE A 29 26.94 14.32 9.38
CA PHE A 29 26.65 14.87 10.69
C PHE A 29 27.81 15.79 11.12
N GLY A 30 27.68 17.09 10.87
CA GLY A 30 28.78 18.02 11.10
C GLY A 30 30.01 17.63 10.29
N ASN A 31 31.13 17.28 10.95
CA ASN A 31 32.38 16.86 10.30
C ASN A 31 32.52 15.35 10.09
N LYS A 32 31.47 14.55 10.44
CA LYS A 32 31.49 13.09 10.32
C LYS A 32 30.48 12.64 9.26
N THR A 33 30.95 11.81 8.33
CA THR A 33 30.08 11.13 7.37
C THR A 33 29.74 9.74 7.90
N ARG A 34 28.45 9.39 7.92
CA ARG A 34 27.96 8.05 8.23
C ARG A 34 27.34 7.41 7.00
N TYR A 35 27.46 6.10 6.93
CA TYR A 35 26.92 5.28 5.84
C TYR A 35 25.78 4.41 6.37
N PHE A 36 24.73 4.30 5.59
CA PHE A 36 23.52 3.57 5.92
C PHE A 36 23.08 2.73 4.73
N THR A 37 22.30 1.70 4.99
CA THR A 37 21.59 0.92 3.97
C THR A 37 20.11 0.90 4.27
N PHE A 38 19.29 0.86 3.22
CA PHE A 38 17.87 0.62 3.39
C PHE A 38 17.59 -0.86 3.61
N SER A 39 16.79 -1.18 4.61
CA SER A 39 16.27 -2.53 4.88
C SER A 39 14.89 -2.78 4.27
N VAL A 40 14.27 -1.74 3.72
CA VAL A 40 12.92 -1.78 3.14
C VAL A 40 12.94 -1.23 1.72
N LEU A 41 11.92 -1.58 0.94
CA LEU A 41 11.76 -1.07 -0.42
C LEU A 41 11.61 0.44 -0.41
N LEU A 42 12.35 1.14 -1.26
CA LEU A 42 12.42 2.60 -1.30
C LEU A 42 11.90 3.17 -2.62
N PHE A 43 11.52 4.45 -2.58
CA PHE A 43 11.21 5.22 -3.77
C PHE A 43 12.49 5.49 -4.59
N GLY A 44 12.32 5.64 -5.90
CA GLY A 44 13.39 6.00 -6.81
C GLY A 44 14.11 4.83 -7.48
N LEU A 45 13.90 3.59 -7.04
CA LEU A 45 14.31 2.41 -7.78
C LEU A 45 13.34 2.13 -8.92
N CYS A 46 13.84 1.82 -10.11
CA CYS A 46 13.01 1.47 -11.26
C CYS A 46 12.09 0.27 -10.98
N SER A 47 12.57 -0.70 -10.19
CA SER A 47 11.84 -1.93 -9.88
C SER A 47 10.86 -1.81 -8.72
N SER A 48 10.93 -0.76 -7.90
CA SER A 48 10.12 -0.66 -6.67
C SER A 48 8.62 -0.70 -6.92
N GLY A 49 8.12 0.07 -7.88
CA GLY A 49 6.71 0.06 -8.26
C GLY A 49 6.24 -1.30 -8.77
N HIS A 50 7.07 -1.99 -9.53
CA HIS A 50 6.76 -3.32 -10.04
C HIS A 50 6.70 -4.38 -8.93
N ILE A 51 7.66 -4.35 -8.01
CA ILE A 51 7.71 -5.26 -6.86
C ILE A 51 6.50 -5.02 -5.95
N PHE A 52 6.23 -3.77 -5.62
CA PHE A 52 5.07 -3.38 -4.80
C PHE A 52 3.76 -3.84 -5.43
N THR A 53 3.58 -3.60 -6.73
CA THR A 53 2.40 -4.06 -7.47
C THR A 53 2.24 -5.57 -7.43
N LYS A 54 3.33 -6.34 -7.55
CA LYS A 54 3.28 -7.81 -7.44
C LYS A 54 2.80 -8.26 -6.08
N VAL A 55 3.25 -7.65 -5.00
CA VAL A 55 2.86 -7.99 -3.64
C VAL A 55 1.37 -7.68 -3.42
N VAL A 56 0.95 -6.47 -3.73
CA VAL A 56 -0.43 -6.02 -3.53
C VAL A 56 -1.42 -6.76 -4.45
N ARG A 57 -0.97 -7.19 -5.62
CA ARG A 57 -1.80 -7.96 -6.57
C ARG A 57 -2.38 -9.24 -5.98
N VAL A 58 -1.71 -9.86 -5.02
CA VAL A 58 -2.23 -11.05 -4.32
C VAL A 58 -3.53 -10.71 -3.62
N LEU A 59 -3.59 -9.61 -2.88
CA LEU A 59 -4.80 -9.13 -2.22
C LEU A 59 -5.89 -8.74 -3.21
N VAL A 60 -5.52 -8.02 -4.25
CA VAL A 60 -6.48 -7.61 -5.30
C VAL A 60 -7.11 -8.82 -5.98
N LYS A 61 -6.34 -9.84 -6.31
CA LYS A 61 -6.85 -11.09 -6.86
C LYS A 61 -7.82 -11.78 -5.91
N TYR A 62 -7.49 -11.81 -4.64
CA TYR A 62 -8.35 -12.39 -3.60
C TYR A 62 -9.68 -11.64 -3.53
N TRP A 63 -9.68 -10.31 -3.40
CA TRP A 63 -10.91 -9.53 -3.34
C TRP A 63 -11.76 -9.64 -4.61
N ARG A 64 -11.13 -9.67 -5.78
CA ARG A 64 -11.84 -9.90 -7.04
C ARG A 64 -12.45 -11.29 -7.13
N SER A 65 -11.83 -12.30 -6.53
CA SER A 65 -12.42 -13.65 -6.43
C SER A 65 -13.67 -13.69 -5.55
N LEU A 66 -13.80 -12.74 -4.60
CA LEU A 66 -14.99 -12.54 -3.79
C LEU A 66 -16.07 -11.69 -4.49
N GLY A 67 -15.82 -11.26 -5.72
CA GLY A 67 -16.73 -10.41 -6.49
C GLY A 67 -16.63 -8.92 -6.19
N PHE A 68 -15.56 -8.46 -5.54
CA PHE A 68 -15.35 -7.04 -5.25
C PHE A 68 -14.89 -6.29 -6.49
N PRO A 69 -15.64 -5.29 -6.98
CA PRO A 69 -15.17 -4.38 -8.01
C PRO A 69 -14.13 -3.42 -7.40
N ILE A 70 -12.87 -3.77 -7.51
CA ILE A 70 -11.76 -3.05 -6.89
C ILE A 70 -10.62 -2.85 -7.88
N VAL A 71 -10.03 -1.67 -7.84
CA VAL A 71 -8.80 -1.31 -8.55
C VAL A 71 -7.81 -0.68 -7.58
N ILE A 72 -6.55 -0.88 -7.85
CA ILE A 72 -5.48 -0.25 -7.10
C ILE A 72 -4.41 0.26 -8.06
N TYR A 73 -3.88 1.43 -7.76
CA TYR A 73 -2.73 2.01 -8.42
C TYR A 73 -1.70 2.38 -7.37
N LEU A 74 -0.63 1.61 -7.31
CA LEU A 74 0.38 1.69 -6.26
C LEU A 74 -0.27 1.58 -4.87
N ASP A 75 -0.24 2.65 -4.10
CA ASP A 75 -0.77 2.75 -2.74
C ASP A 75 -2.22 3.25 -2.66
N ASP A 76 -2.77 3.75 -3.77
CA ASP A 76 -4.16 4.24 -3.85
C ASP A 76 -5.12 3.15 -4.35
N GLY A 77 -6.15 2.86 -3.58
CA GLY A 77 -7.19 1.89 -3.93
C GLY A 77 -8.59 2.49 -4.01
N LEU A 78 -9.37 1.97 -4.92
CA LEU A 78 -10.76 2.34 -5.14
C LEU A 78 -11.63 1.10 -5.30
N GLY A 79 -12.72 1.04 -4.54
CA GLY A 79 -13.73 0.01 -4.66
C GLY A 79 -15.13 0.60 -4.82
N THR A 80 -16.01 -0.14 -5.48
CA THR A 80 -17.41 0.23 -5.70
C THR A 80 -18.35 -0.89 -5.27
N ALA A 81 -19.60 -0.55 -5.02
CA ALA A 81 -20.68 -1.50 -4.78
C ALA A 81 -22.02 -0.90 -5.22
N GLU A 82 -23.02 -1.75 -5.39
CA GLU A 82 -24.35 -1.36 -5.87
C GLU A 82 -25.12 -0.49 -4.86
N ASN A 83 -24.88 -0.69 -3.58
CA ASN A 83 -25.55 0.08 -2.52
C ASN A 83 -24.56 0.43 -1.39
N TYR A 84 -25.02 1.33 -0.51
CA TYR A 84 -24.21 1.84 0.61
C TYR A 84 -23.80 0.72 1.59
N GLU A 85 -24.75 -0.11 1.97
CA GLU A 85 -24.50 -1.16 2.99
C GLU A 85 -23.46 -2.18 2.51
N LEU A 86 -23.54 -2.61 1.26
CA LEU A 86 -22.56 -3.50 0.65
C LEU A 86 -21.20 -2.83 0.50
N CYS A 87 -21.21 -1.55 0.15
CA CYS A 87 -19.99 -0.74 0.03
C CYS A 87 -19.25 -0.64 1.37
N GLU A 88 -19.99 -0.42 2.46
CA GLU A 88 -19.44 -0.36 3.81
C GLU A 88 -18.84 -1.71 4.23
N LYS A 89 -19.56 -2.81 4.03
CA LYS A 89 -19.08 -4.17 4.32
C LYS A 89 -17.80 -4.49 3.56
N MET A 90 -17.74 -4.19 2.27
CA MET A 90 -16.54 -4.40 1.46
C MET A 90 -15.37 -3.56 1.93
N SER A 91 -15.60 -2.29 2.28
CA SER A 91 -14.54 -1.39 2.76
C SER A 91 -13.95 -1.85 4.09
N VAL A 92 -14.77 -2.33 5.01
CA VAL A 92 -14.35 -2.89 6.30
C VAL A 92 -13.52 -4.15 6.09
N GLN A 93 -13.94 -5.04 5.20
CA GLN A 93 -13.20 -6.25 4.89
C GLN A 93 -11.84 -5.95 4.24
N VAL A 94 -11.79 -5.09 3.24
CA VAL A 94 -10.55 -4.69 2.56
C VAL A 94 -9.57 -4.09 3.57
N ARG A 95 -10.04 -3.21 4.44
CA ARG A 95 -9.22 -2.62 5.50
C ARG A 95 -8.70 -3.67 6.48
N GLY A 96 -9.55 -4.59 6.91
CA GLY A 96 -9.18 -5.68 7.80
C GLY A 96 -8.12 -6.60 7.19
N ASP A 97 -8.26 -6.94 5.92
CA ASP A 97 -7.32 -7.79 5.19
C ASP A 97 -5.97 -7.09 5.00
N LEU A 98 -5.96 -5.78 4.71
CA LEU A 98 -4.73 -4.98 4.65
C LEU A 98 -3.98 -4.99 5.98
N ILE A 99 -4.67 -4.77 7.09
CA ILE A 99 -4.07 -4.79 8.43
C ILE A 99 -3.51 -6.18 8.75
N LYS A 100 -4.26 -7.24 8.47
CA LYS A 100 -3.81 -8.63 8.66
C LYS A 100 -2.58 -8.98 7.81
N SER A 101 -2.45 -8.36 6.65
CA SER A 101 -1.31 -8.52 5.74
C SER A 101 -0.09 -7.67 6.13
N GLY A 102 -0.17 -6.90 7.21
CA GLY A 102 0.90 -6.06 7.72
C GLY A 102 0.95 -4.64 7.14
N PHE A 103 0.02 -4.26 6.28
CA PHE A 103 -0.07 -2.88 5.79
C PHE A 103 -0.76 -1.96 6.79
N VAL A 104 -0.32 -0.71 6.83
CA VAL A 104 -0.98 0.35 7.58
C VAL A 104 -1.81 1.19 6.62
N ALA A 105 -3.13 1.19 6.82
CA ALA A 105 -4.00 2.10 6.09
C ALA A 105 -3.91 3.52 6.68
N ASN A 106 -3.92 4.53 5.82
CA ASN A 106 -3.92 5.91 6.26
C ASN A 106 -5.27 6.24 6.92
N ASN A 107 -5.24 6.73 8.16
CA ASN A 107 -6.45 7.03 8.92
C ASN A 107 -7.08 8.40 8.58
N GLU A 108 -6.39 9.22 7.79
CA GLU A 108 -6.86 10.57 7.48
C GLU A 108 -8.08 10.59 6.54
N ASN A 109 -8.31 9.51 5.80
CA ASN A 109 -9.49 9.36 4.93
C ASN A 109 -10.63 8.62 5.63
N LYS A 110 -11.06 9.10 6.82
CA LYS A 110 -12.27 8.62 7.49
C LYS A 110 -13.59 9.01 6.80
N ARG A 111 -13.55 9.75 5.73
CA ARG A 111 -14.72 10.03 4.93
C ARG A 111 -14.82 9.00 3.80
N LEU A 112 -15.70 8.03 4.01
CA LEU A 112 -16.41 7.41 2.92
C LEU A 112 -17.15 8.54 2.18
N GLU A 113 -16.49 9.17 1.23
CA GLU A 113 -17.20 10.03 0.31
C GLU A 113 -18.06 9.13 -0.56
N THR A 114 -19.23 8.80 -0.04
CA THR A 114 -20.31 8.27 -0.85
C THR A 114 -20.81 9.40 -1.73
N SER A 115 -20.14 9.64 -2.84
CA SER A 115 -20.75 10.41 -3.91
C SER A 115 -21.80 9.52 -4.56
N SER A 116 -23.05 9.73 -4.18
CA SER A 116 -24.17 9.31 -5.02
C SER A 116 -24.05 10.13 -6.32
N VAL A 117 -23.61 9.49 -7.37
CA VAL A 117 -23.75 10.02 -8.71
C VAL A 117 -25.23 9.88 -9.05
N ASN A 118 -25.94 10.98 -8.97
CA ASN A 118 -27.25 11.10 -9.57
C ASN A 118 -27.13 11.09 -11.10
#